data_cdd1fa994a1f233f602e26b871ffc87a
#
_entry.id   cdd1fa994a1f233f602e26b871ffc87a
#
_cell.length_a   1.000
_cell.length_b   1.000
_cell.length_c   1.000
_cell.angle_alpha   90.00
_cell.angle_beta   90.00
_cell.angle_gamma   90.00
#
_symmetry.space_group_name_H-M   'P 1'
#
loop_
_entity.id
_entity.type
_entity.pdbx_description
1 polymer ?
#
loop_
_entity_poly.entity_id
_entity_poly.type
_entity_poly.pdbx_seq_one_letter_code
_entity_poly.pdbx_strand_id
1 'polypeptide(L)'
;MGSTAMPARTPRAVTYLVWALLLVLAIGQPAAKGPVMAPSEVIGVHAGTDQGMQGKIYVALGDSISAGRFATAQDGTFPAIVAEKLGMSLNLVARSGAKAAWAIPQLGAVANAHPALVTIELGTNDVGFSTPLDVFAYQYETIVGAVAGPQTRVLCIGSWLPSPGYDAIIEQACLRHGGTFVSLVGFYGVNDFHASDGGSSFLGRTDWFHPGDQGHAAIAAAVLSALGAGPAPIVGPQPSAPQIPDVIRTHPH
;
A
#
# COMPACT_ATOMS: atom_id res chain seq x y z
N MET A 1 -6.46 -14.49 69.70
CA MET A 1 -7.15 -15.78 69.48
C MET A 1 -8.35 -15.46 68.56
N GLY A 2 -8.41 -15.98 67.34
CA GLY A 2 -9.51 -15.74 66.42
C GLY A 2 -9.05 -15.99 64.98
N SER A 3 -8.87 -17.30 64.64
CA SER A 3 -8.59 -17.77 63.36
C SER A 3 -9.88 -17.77 62.46
N THR A 4 -9.93 -17.05 61.41
CA THR A 4 -11.01 -17.17 60.39
C THR A 4 -10.46 -17.82 59.14
N ALA A 5 -10.93 -19.05 58.87
CA ALA A 5 -10.62 -19.87 57.72
C ALA A 5 -11.31 -19.33 56.47
N MET A 6 -10.60 -19.29 55.34
CA MET A 6 -11.16 -19.05 54.02
C MET A 6 -11.88 -20.30 53.49
N PRO A 7 -13.02 -20.16 52.80
CA PRO A 7 -13.66 -21.27 52.13
C PRO A 7 -12.98 -21.61 50.78
N ALA A 8 -12.82 -22.90 50.53
CA ALA A 8 -12.29 -23.50 49.33
C ALA A 8 -13.19 -23.24 48.10
N ARG A 9 -12.59 -22.84 46.96
CA ARG A 9 -13.24 -22.75 45.67
C ARG A 9 -13.24 -24.11 45.00
N THR A 10 -14.42 -24.63 44.68
CA THR A 10 -14.65 -25.81 43.85
C THR A 10 -14.43 -25.48 42.35
N PRO A 11 -13.80 -26.38 41.57
CA PRO A 11 -13.65 -26.16 40.11
C PRO A 11 -14.97 -26.46 39.38
N ARG A 12 -15.37 -25.56 38.49
CA ARG A 12 -16.50 -25.75 37.56
C ARG A 12 -16.06 -26.70 36.45
N ALA A 13 -16.77 -27.82 36.36
CA ALA A 13 -16.67 -28.77 35.27
C ALA A 13 -17.19 -28.15 33.95
N VAL A 14 -16.36 -28.22 32.93
CA VAL A 14 -16.72 -27.82 31.53
C VAL A 14 -17.32 -29.06 30.88
N THR A 15 -18.61 -29.01 30.59
CA THR A 15 -19.35 -30.07 29.87
C THR A 15 -19.14 -29.92 28.37
N TYR A 16 -18.42 -30.84 27.78
CA TYR A 16 -18.33 -30.96 26.30
C TYR A 16 -19.51 -31.74 25.76
N LEU A 17 -20.37 -31.09 24.96
CA LEU A 17 -21.43 -31.75 24.19
C LEU A 17 -20.81 -32.33 22.92
N VAL A 18 -20.85 -33.67 22.86
CA VAL A 18 -20.45 -34.47 21.69
C VAL A 18 -21.64 -34.47 20.72
N TRP A 19 -21.47 -33.96 19.51
CA TRP A 19 -22.42 -34.17 18.42
C TRP A 19 -22.04 -35.44 17.67
N ALA A 20 -22.91 -36.43 17.76
CA ALA A 20 -22.77 -37.71 17.09
C ALA A 20 -23.26 -37.64 15.63
N LEU A 21 -22.49 -38.29 14.82
CA LEU A 21 -22.61 -38.66 13.42
C LEU A 21 -24.08 -39.13 13.03
N LEU A 22 -24.60 -38.53 11.97
CA LEU A 22 -25.65 -39.15 11.16
C LEU A 22 -25.14 -39.32 9.72
N LEU A 23 -24.75 -40.55 9.43
CA LEU A 23 -24.39 -41.04 8.09
C LEU A 23 -25.69 -41.39 7.38
N VAL A 24 -26.11 -40.62 6.36
CA VAL A 24 -27.20 -41.01 5.45
C VAL A 24 -26.58 -41.48 4.14
N LEU A 25 -26.73 -42.76 3.89
CA LEU A 25 -26.48 -43.41 2.60
C LEU A 25 -27.47 -42.87 1.56
N ALA A 26 -26.97 -42.10 0.60
CA ALA A 26 -27.73 -41.77 -0.62
C ALA A 26 -27.28 -42.68 -1.75
N ILE A 27 -28.20 -43.56 -2.13
CA ILE A 27 -28.12 -44.51 -3.26
C ILE A 27 -28.17 -43.71 -4.57
N GLY A 28 -27.30 -44.11 -5.52
CA GLY A 28 -27.07 -43.42 -6.77
C GLY A 28 -28.30 -43.15 -7.63
N GLN A 29 -28.34 -41.95 -8.19
CA GLN A 29 -29.22 -41.63 -9.32
C GLN A 29 -28.36 -41.40 -10.57
N PRO A 30 -28.82 -41.80 -11.77
CA PRO A 30 -28.05 -41.60 -13.00
C PRO A 30 -28.02 -40.12 -13.37
N ALA A 31 -26.83 -39.68 -13.78
CA ALA A 31 -26.51 -38.31 -14.21
C ALA A 31 -27.45 -37.92 -15.40
N ALA A 32 -28.32 -36.98 -15.17
CA ALA A 32 -28.99 -36.25 -16.24
C ALA A 32 -27.98 -35.41 -17.00
N LYS A 33 -27.85 -35.61 -18.31
CA LYS A 33 -27.08 -34.74 -19.20
C LYS A 33 -27.71 -33.35 -19.18
N GLY A 34 -27.14 -32.43 -18.42
CA GLY A 34 -27.52 -31.02 -18.48
C GLY A 34 -27.16 -30.43 -19.85
N PRO A 35 -27.83 -29.34 -20.26
CA PRO A 35 -27.56 -28.70 -21.53
C PRO A 35 -26.13 -28.17 -21.56
N VAL A 36 -25.41 -28.44 -22.65
CA VAL A 36 -24.09 -27.86 -22.95
C VAL A 36 -24.31 -26.36 -23.04
N MET A 37 -23.84 -25.62 -22.04
CA MET A 37 -23.78 -24.16 -22.13
C MET A 37 -22.80 -23.79 -23.24
N ALA A 38 -23.27 -22.99 -24.18
CA ALA A 38 -22.43 -22.33 -25.16
C ALA A 38 -21.31 -21.54 -24.45
N PRO A 39 -20.13 -21.40 -25.03
CA PRO A 39 -19.08 -20.62 -24.43
C PRO A 39 -19.60 -19.21 -24.18
N SER A 40 -19.64 -18.82 -22.91
CA SER A 40 -19.92 -17.44 -22.53
C SER A 40 -18.98 -16.54 -23.30
N GLU A 41 -19.55 -15.63 -24.06
CA GLU A 41 -18.81 -14.51 -24.63
C GLU A 41 -17.97 -13.92 -23.50
N VAL A 42 -16.66 -13.95 -23.67
CA VAL A 42 -15.74 -13.17 -22.87
C VAL A 42 -16.18 -11.73 -23.09
N ILE A 43 -16.94 -11.21 -22.12
CA ILE A 43 -17.20 -9.77 -22.06
C ILE A 43 -15.83 -9.16 -22.02
N GLY A 44 -15.42 -8.59 -23.14
CA GLY A 44 -14.17 -7.88 -23.24
C GLY A 44 -14.18 -6.88 -22.10
N VAL A 45 -13.24 -7.05 -21.16
CA VAL A 45 -12.89 -5.99 -20.23
C VAL A 45 -12.50 -4.84 -21.15
N HIS A 46 -13.44 -3.94 -21.38
CA HIS A 46 -13.12 -2.66 -21.99
C HIS A 46 -12.06 -2.08 -21.05
N ALA A 47 -10.83 -2.06 -21.54
CA ALA A 47 -9.82 -1.16 -21.04
C ALA A 47 -10.48 0.22 -21.12
N GLY A 48 -11.07 0.63 -19.99
CA GLY A 48 -11.66 1.95 -19.82
C GLY A 48 -10.52 2.91 -19.99
N THR A 49 -10.47 3.46 -21.18
CA THR A 49 -9.44 4.36 -21.64
C THR A 49 -9.29 5.52 -20.68
N ASP A 50 -8.07 5.93 -20.42
CA ASP A 50 -7.59 7.09 -19.68
C ASP A 50 -8.34 8.41 -19.86
N GLN A 51 -9.24 8.53 -20.82
CA GLN A 51 -10.01 9.73 -21.15
C GLN A 51 -10.84 10.29 -19.97
N GLY A 52 -11.15 9.46 -18.97
CA GLY A 52 -11.88 9.90 -17.78
C GLY A 52 -11.04 10.70 -16.77
N MET A 53 -9.71 10.66 -16.85
CA MET A 53 -8.77 11.30 -15.91
C MET A 53 -8.16 12.59 -16.47
N GLN A 54 -8.12 12.76 -17.78
CA GLN A 54 -7.47 13.89 -18.42
C GLN A 54 -7.99 15.24 -17.92
N GLY A 55 -7.08 16.13 -17.57
CA GLY A 55 -7.38 17.48 -17.06
C GLY A 55 -7.85 17.53 -15.59
N LYS A 56 -8.06 16.38 -14.96
CA LYS A 56 -8.45 16.31 -13.54
C LYS A 56 -7.23 16.41 -12.62
N ILE A 57 -7.50 16.64 -11.32
CA ILE A 57 -6.45 16.78 -10.31
C ILE A 57 -6.04 15.39 -9.78
N TYR A 58 -4.74 15.15 -9.77
CA TYR A 58 -4.08 14.09 -9.07
C TYR A 58 -3.34 14.66 -7.86
N VAL A 59 -3.65 14.21 -6.65
CA VAL A 59 -2.89 14.54 -5.44
C VAL A 59 -1.96 13.39 -5.10
N ALA A 60 -0.65 13.64 -5.07
CA ALA A 60 0.33 12.72 -4.50
C ALA A 60 0.63 13.15 -3.06
N LEU A 61 0.09 12.40 -2.10
CA LEU A 61 0.33 12.57 -0.67
C LEU A 61 1.42 11.60 -0.22
N GLY A 62 2.53 12.11 0.33
CA GLY A 62 3.61 11.21 0.71
C GLY A 62 4.82 11.81 1.38
N ASP A 63 5.90 11.04 1.36
CA ASP A 63 7.16 11.39 2.00
C ASP A 63 8.24 11.85 1.01
N SER A 64 9.50 11.49 1.26
CA SER A 64 10.64 11.84 0.40
C SER A 64 10.54 11.21 -1.00
N ILE A 65 9.92 10.04 -1.12
CA ILE A 65 9.79 9.33 -2.39
C ILE A 65 8.75 10.03 -3.26
N SER A 66 7.59 10.39 -2.69
CA SER A 66 6.61 11.23 -3.40
C SER A 66 7.16 12.61 -3.74
N ALA A 67 8.00 13.20 -2.87
CA ALA A 67 8.69 14.44 -3.16
C ALA A 67 9.74 14.34 -4.29
N GLY A 68 10.04 13.11 -4.74
CA GLY A 68 10.94 12.84 -5.86
C GLY A 68 12.41 12.67 -5.49
N ARG A 69 12.70 12.32 -4.26
CA ARG A 69 14.07 11.95 -3.86
C ARG A 69 14.40 10.54 -4.37
N PHE A 70 15.40 10.26 -5.09
CA PHE A 70 16.44 11.03 -5.75
C PHE A 70 16.38 10.83 -7.27
N ALA A 71 15.25 11.19 -7.86
CA ALA A 71 15.19 11.31 -9.31
C ALA A 71 16.21 12.36 -9.80
N THR A 72 16.78 12.16 -10.97
CA THR A 72 17.73 13.14 -11.55
C THR A 72 17.01 14.41 -12.02
N ALA A 73 15.73 14.30 -12.41
CA ALA A 73 14.90 15.42 -12.85
C ALA A 73 13.49 15.33 -12.23
N GLN A 74 12.82 16.49 -12.15
CA GLN A 74 11.48 16.58 -11.53
C GLN A 74 10.43 15.78 -12.28
N ASP A 75 10.49 15.72 -13.60
CA ASP A 75 9.60 14.92 -14.48
C ASP A 75 9.89 13.42 -14.40
N GLY A 76 11.06 13.01 -13.89
CA GLY A 76 11.43 11.62 -13.62
C GLY A 76 10.85 11.06 -12.31
N THR A 77 10.16 11.85 -11.50
CA THR A 77 9.55 11.37 -10.25
C THR A 77 8.30 10.51 -10.52
N PHE A 78 8.01 9.50 -9.66
CA PHE A 78 6.85 8.65 -9.92
C PHE A 78 5.52 9.43 -10.01
N PRO A 79 5.27 10.47 -9.18
CA PRO A 79 4.03 11.23 -9.33
C PRO A 79 3.96 12.00 -10.66
N ALA A 80 5.09 12.56 -11.11
CA ALA A 80 5.12 13.29 -12.39
C ALA A 80 4.89 12.35 -13.57
N ILE A 81 5.52 11.18 -13.59
CA ILE A 81 5.32 10.14 -14.62
C ILE A 81 3.85 9.71 -14.66
N VAL A 82 3.23 9.45 -13.50
CA VAL A 82 1.80 9.07 -13.43
C VAL A 82 0.91 10.20 -13.94
N ALA A 83 1.16 11.44 -13.53
CA ALA A 83 0.40 12.60 -13.96
C ALA A 83 0.48 12.80 -15.48
N GLU A 84 1.69 12.72 -16.05
CA GLU A 84 1.92 12.83 -17.49
C GLU A 84 1.16 11.74 -18.26
N LYS A 85 1.32 10.48 -17.86
CA LYS A 85 0.68 9.33 -18.53
C LYS A 85 -0.85 9.39 -18.53
N LEU A 86 -1.43 9.97 -17.46
CA LEU A 86 -2.89 10.10 -17.33
C LEU A 86 -3.42 11.46 -17.82
N GLY A 87 -2.54 12.37 -18.24
CA GLY A 87 -2.91 13.74 -18.63
C GLY A 87 -3.52 14.54 -17.48
N MET A 88 -3.10 14.29 -16.23
CA MET A 88 -3.63 14.91 -15.02
C MET A 88 -2.78 16.09 -14.54
N SER A 89 -3.40 17.01 -13.80
CA SER A 89 -2.69 18.07 -13.11
C SER A 89 -2.22 17.58 -11.74
N LEU A 90 -0.89 17.48 -11.55
CA LEU A 90 -0.29 17.04 -10.29
C LEU A 90 -0.36 18.14 -9.23
N ASN A 91 -0.93 17.80 -8.08
CA ASN A 91 -0.83 18.54 -6.84
C ASN A 91 -0.02 17.69 -5.84
N LEU A 92 1.22 18.10 -5.59
CA LEU A 92 2.16 17.38 -4.73
C LEU A 92 2.04 17.85 -3.28
N VAL A 93 1.62 16.97 -2.39
CA VAL A 93 1.56 17.17 -0.94
C VAL A 93 2.52 16.18 -0.28
N ALA A 94 3.79 16.50 -0.29
CA ALA A 94 4.83 15.59 0.18
C ALA A 94 5.93 16.32 0.94
N ARG A 95 6.55 15.60 1.90
CA ARG A 95 7.65 16.11 2.70
C ARG A 95 8.65 15.00 3.03
N SER A 96 9.94 15.25 2.75
CA SER A 96 11.00 14.32 3.18
C SER A 96 10.92 14.04 4.68
N GLY A 97 11.02 12.77 5.06
CA GLY A 97 10.91 12.31 6.46
C GLY A 97 9.48 12.30 7.01
N ALA A 98 8.46 12.53 6.18
CA ALA A 98 7.08 12.49 6.64
C ALA A 98 6.69 11.10 7.11
N LYS A 99 6.09 11.03 8.29
CA LYS A 99 5.34 9.87 8.81
C LYS A 99 3.85 10.05 8.55
N ALA A 100 3.07 9.01 8.76
CA ALA A 100 1.61 9.08 8.66
C ALA A 100 1.01 10.24 9.47
N ALA A 101 1.51 10.47 10.68
CA ALA A 101 1.08 11.58 11.55
C ALA A 101 1.19 12.96 10.88
N TRP A 102 2.20 13.17 10.02
CA TRP A 102 2.40 14.45 9.33
C TRP A 102 1.31 14.73 8.29
N ALA A 103 0.75 13.69 7.68
CA ALA A 103 -0.28 13.85 6.64
C ALA A 103 -1.62 14.35 7.21
N ILE A 104 -1.93 14.05 8.47
CA ILE A 104 -3.24 14.35 9.08
C ILE A 104 -3.61 15.86 8.97
N PRO A 105 -2.77 16.81 9.35
CA PRO A 105 -3.09 18.24 9.18
C PRO A 105 -3.16 18.70 7.71
N GLN A 106 -2.71 17.90 6.74
CA GLN A 106 -2.77 18.21 5.31
C GLN A 106 -4.11 17.80 4.67
N LEU A 107 -4.90 16.94 5.32
CA LEU A 107 -6.09 16.32 4.74
C LEU A 107 -7.14 17.34 4.28
N GLY A 108 -7.28 18.45 5.00
CA GLY A 108 -8.18 19.55 4.58
C GLY A 108 -7.78 20.15 3.21
N ALA A 109 -6.48 20.35 2.98
CA ALA A 109 -5.98 20.87 1.70
C ALA A 109 -6.13 19.82 0.58
N VAL A 110 -5.90 18.53 0.88
CA VAL A 110 -6.11 17.45 -0.07
C VAL A 110 -7.57 17.37 -0.50
N ALA A 111 -8.51 17.39 0.44
CA ALA A 111 -9.95 17.32 0.16
C ALA A 111 -10.44 18.54 -0.66
N ASN A 112 -9.97 19.74 -0.31
CA ASN A 112 -10.34 20.98 -0.99
C ASN A 112 -9.82 21.05 -2.45
N ALA A 113 -8.83 20.25 -2.81
CA ALA A 113 -8.37 20.13 -4.18
C ALA A 113 -9.35 19.33 -5.08
N HIS A 114 -10.36 18.67 -4.50
CA HIS A 114 -11.32 17.81 -5.22
C HIS A 114 -10.64 16.83 -6.18
N PRO A 115 -9.70 15.99 -5.71
CA PRO A 115 -8.91 15.13 -6.56
C PRO A 115 -9.74 14.00 -7.17
N ALA A 116 -9.49 13.67 -8.44
CA ALA A 116 -10.00 12.45 -9.06
C ALA A 116 -9.12 11.23 -8.75
N LEU A 117 -7.85 11.47 -8.39
CA LEU A 117 -6.88 10.46 -7.98
C LEU A 117 -6.09 10.95 -6.78
N VAL A 118 -5.91 10.08 -5.79
CA VAL A 118 -4.98 10.28 -4.68
C VAL A 118 -4.07 9.06 -4.61
N THR A 119 -2.76 9.24 -4.63
CA THR A 119 -1.82 8.24 -4.15
C THR A 119 -1.38 8.60 -2.73
N ILE A 120 -1.33 7.62 -1.83
CA ILE A 120 -0.82 7.75 -0.47
C ILE A 120 0.43 6.88 -0.38
N GLU A 121 1.59 7.51 -0.36
CA GLU A 121 2.90 6.85 -0.23
C GLU A 121 3.50 7.29 1.11
N LEU A 122 3.13 6.59 2.18
CA LEU A 122 3.53 6.83 3.56
C LEU A 122 3.71 5.48 4.28
N GLY A 123 4.61 5.45 5.23
CA GLY A 123 4.92 4.25 6.00
C GLY A 123 6.42 3.95 6.07
N THR A 124 7.18 4.31 5.04
CA THR A 124 8.63 4.08 4.99
C THR A 124 9.33 4.70 6.21
N ASN A 125 9.00 5.93 6.58
CA ASN A 125 9.56 6.57 7.77
C ASN A 125 8.96 6.01 9.07
N ASP A 126 7.70 5.56 9.06
CA ASP A 126 7.11 4.91 10.22
C ASP A 126 7.81 3.60 10.53
N VAL A 127 8.15 2.80 9.51
CA VAL A 127 9.02 1.61 9.63
C VAL A 127 10.39 1.99 10.17
N GLY A 128 11.07 2.94 9.53
CA GLY A 128 12.44 3.35 9.87
C GLY A 128 12.58 3.88 11.30
N PHE A 129 11.55 4.56 11.81
CA PHE A 129 11.51 5.12 13.17
C PHE A 129 10.63 4.33 14.14
N SER A 130 10.24 3.12 13.78
CA SER A 130 9.51 2.17 14.64
C SER A 130 8.24 2.78 15.27
N THR A 131 7.42 3.49 14.49
CA THR A 131 6.10 3.96 14.96
C THR A 131 5.29 2.73 15.42
N PRO A 132 4.70 2.69 16.64
CA PRO A 132 3.91 1.56 17.09
C PRO A 132 2.80 1.22 16.08
N LEU A 133 2.59 -0.08 15.81
CA LEU A 133 1.67 -0.52 14.74
C LEU A 133 0.22 -0.07 14.97
N ASP A 134 -0.24 -0.03 16.21
CA ASP A 134 -1.58 0.47 16.57
C ASP A 134 -1.72 1.98 16.32
N VAL A 135 -0.68 2.74 16.63
CA VAL A 135 -0.62 4.19 16.34
C VAL A 135 -0.61 4.42 14.84
N PHE A 136 0.23 3.69 14.09
CA PHE A 136 0.28 3.77 12.63
C PHE A 136 -1.06 3.39 12.00
N ALA A 137 -1.69 2.30 12.46
CA ALA A 137 -2.98 1.85 11.98
C ALA A 137 -4.07 2.92 12.15
N TYR A 138 -4.15 3.55 13.32
CA TYR A 138 -5.09 4.65 13.57
C TYR A 138 -4.85 5.84 12.64
N GLN A 139 -3.59 6.24 12.48
CA GLN A 139 -3.21 7.37 11.63
C GLN A 139 -3.51 7.08 10.16
N TYR A 140 -3.14 5.89 9.67
CA TYR A 140 -3.34 5.52 8.28
C TYR A 140 -4.82 5.38 7.92
N GLU A 141 -5.61 4.77 8.81
CA GLU A 141 -7.08 4.72 8.69
C GLU A 141 -7.70 6.12 8.59
N THR A 142 -7.24 7.04 9.44
CA THR A 142 -7.69 8.44 9.42
C THR A 142 -7.38 9.11 8.07
N ILE A 143 -6.19 8.86 7.52
CA ILE A 143 -5.77 9.44 6.24
C ILE A 143 -6.65 8.92 5.11
N VAL A 144 -6.76 7.59 4.98
CA VAL A 144 -7.52 6.98 3.88
C VAL A 144 -9.00 7.38 3.96
N GLY A 145 -9.60 7.31 5.16
CA GLY A 145 -11.00 7.67 5.36
C GLY A 145 -11.31 9.13 5.02
N ALA A 146 -10.36 10.05 5.24
CA ALA A 146 -10.56 11.46 4.93
C ALA A 146 -10.46 11.81 3.44
N VAL A 147 -9.70 11.02 2.65
CA VAL A 147 -9.51 11.29 1.22
C VAL A 147 -10.37 10.40 0.31
N ALA A 148 -10.93 9.33 0.85
CA ALA A 148 -11.82 8.44 0.11
C ALA A 148 -13.16 9.13 -0.17
N GLY A 149 -13.64 8.99 -1.41
CA GLY A 149 -14.91 9.57 -1.83
C GLY A 149 -15.41 8.98 -3.13
N PRO A 150 -16.69 9.17 -3.46
CA PRO A 150 -17.32 8.50 -4.62
C PRO A 150 -16.72 8.92 -5.97
N GLN A 151 -16.00 10.04 -6.01
CA GLN A 151 -15.39 10.56 -7.23
C GLN A 151 -13.85 10.51 -7.19
N THR A 152 -13.27 9.99 -6.10
CA THR A 152 -11.83 9.93 -5.89
C THR A 152 -11.35 8.48 -5.93
N ARG A 153 -10.47 8.15 -6.85
CA ARG A 153 -9.73 6.88 -6.80
C ARG A 153 -8.59 7.03 -5.80
N VAL A 154 -8.49 6.12 -4.85
CA VAL A 154 -7.42 6.12 -3.84
C VAL A 154 -6.53 4.91 -4.09
N LEU A 155 -5.23 5.16 -4.22
CA LEU A 155 -4.21 4.13 -4.26
C LEU A 155 -3.27 4.30 -3.07
N CYS A 156 -3.16 3.25 -2.26
CA CYS A 156 -2.23 3.23 -1.14
C CYS A 156 -1.00 2.42 -1.55
N ILE A 157 0.15 3.05 -1.52
CA ILE A 157 1.42 2.45 -1.92
C ILE A 157 2.10 1.88 -0.68
N GLY A 158 2.53 0.62 -0.75
CA GLY A 158 3.28 -0.05 0.32
C GLY A 158 4.59 0.65 0.64
N SER A 159 5.16 0.34 1.79
CA SER A 159 6.42 0.96 2.22
C SER A 159 7.57 0.57 1.31
N TRP A 160 8.45 1.54 1.00
CA TRP A 160 9.68 1.27 0.27
C TRP A 160 10.60 0.33 1.05
N LEU A 161 10.76 0.60 2.34
CA LEU A 161 11.48 -0.30 3.25
C LEU A 161 10.57 -1.49 3.61
N PRO A 162 10.92 -2.73 3.21
CA PRO A 162 10.05 -3.89 3.38
C PRO A 162 9.62 -4.09 4.84
N SER A 163 8.32 -4.11 5.10
CA SER A 163 7.76 -4.35 6.42
C SER A 163 6.35 -4.94 6.36
N PRO A 164 6.21 -6.28 6.41
CA PRO A 164 4.91 -6.93 6.27
C PRO A 164 3.83 -6.44 7.25
N GLY A 165 4.22 -6.04 8.47
CA GLY A 165 3.27 -5.53 9.48
C GLY A 165 2.68 -4.17 9.09
N TYR A 166 3.49 -3.25 8.60
CA TYR A 166 3.01 -1.95 8.12
C TYR A 166 2.26 -2.08 6.80
N ASP A 167 2.77 -2.88 5.86
CA ASP A 167 2.12 -3.10 4.57
C ASP A 167 0.72 -3.72 4.73
N ALA A 168 0.55 -4.67 5.67
CA ALA A 168 -0.76 -5.22 5.98
C ALA A 168 -1.74 -4.17 6.53
N ILE A 169 -1.27 -3.20 7.32
CA ILE A 169 -2.09 -2.09 7.82
C ILE A 169 -2.48 -1.17 6.66
N ILE A 170 -1.52 -0.80 5.80
CA ILE A 170 -1.76 0.01 4.61
C ILE A 170 -2.82 -0.63 3.72
N GLU A 171 -2.62 -1.91 3.38
CA GLU A 171 -3.54 -2.68 2.54
C GLU A 171 -4.95 -2.73 3.15
N GLN A 172 -5.07 -3.13 4.41
CA GLN A 172 -6.36 -3.23 5.08
C GLN A 172 -7.12 -1.91 5.15
N ALA A 173 -6.44 -0.81 5.52
CA ALA A 173 -7.05 0.51 5.54
C ALA A 173 -7.51 0.93 4.14
N CYS A 174 -6.68 0.72 3.13
CA CYS A 174 -7.00 1.05 1.75
C CYS A 174 -8.24 0.32 1.25
N LEU A 175 -8.27 -1.02 1.42
CA LEU A 175 -9.38 -1.86 0.95
C LEU A 175 -10.68 -1.55 1.70
N ARG A 176 -10.66 -1.26 3.01
CA ARG A 176 -11.86 -0.87 3.79
C ARG A 176 -12.55 0.36 3.23
N HIS A 177 -11.81 1.28 2.64
CA HIS A 177 -12.33 2.51 2.04
C HIS A 177 -12.50 2.43 0.52
N GLY A 178 -12.47 1.22 -0.06
CA GLY A 178 -12.65 1.00 -1.49
C GLY A 178 -11.48 1.44 -2.37
N GLY A 179 -10.32 1.68 -1.77
CA GLY A 179 -9.07 1.99 -2.49
C GLY A 179 -8.38 0.73 -3.04
N THR A 180 -7.27 0.93 -3.73
CA THR A 180 -6.44 -0.13 -4.29
C THR A 180 -5.05 -0.10 -3.65
N PHE A 181 -4.60 -1.23 -3.12
CA PHE A 181 -3.25 -1.37 -2.59
C PHE A 181 -2.25 -1.64 -3.72
N VAL A 182 -1.15 -0.91 -3.72
CA VAL A 182 -0.03 -1.06 -4.65
C VAL A 182 1.17 -1.57 -3.87
N SER A 183 1.47 -2.86 -3.99
CA SER A 183 2.61 -3.47 -3.31
C SER A 183 3.93 -3.05 -3.93
N LEU A 184 4.89 -2.69 -3.09
CA LEU A 184 6.30 -2.49 -3.46
C LEU A 184 7.19 -3.66 -2.99
N VAL A 185 6.57 -4.78 -2.58
CA VAL A 185 7.32 -5.99 -2.19
C VAL A 185 8.26 -6.38 -3.32
N GLY A 186 9.55 -6.46 -2.97
CA GLY A 186 10.59 -6.80 -3.92
C GLY A 186 11.35 -5.64 -4.54
N PHE A 187 10.80 -4.46 -4.57
CA PHE A 187 11.46 -3.31 -5.22
C PHE A 187 12.76 -2.93 -4.51
N TYR A 188 12.74 -2.88 -3.18
CA TYR A 188 13.93 -2.56 -2.38
C TYR A 188 15.11 -3.53 -2.60
N GLY A 189 14.85 -4.78 -3.01
CA GLY A 189 15.88 -5.76 -3.32
C GLY A 189 16.52 -5.61 -4.71
N VAL A 190 16.03 -4.71 -5.55
CA VAL A 190 16.54 -4.49 -6.91
C VAL A 190 17.55 -3.35 -6.90
N ASN A 191 18.85 -3.66 -7.04
CA ASN A 191 19.92 -2.66 -6.98
C ASN A 191 19.71 -1.48 -7.95
N ASP A 192 19.25 -1.76 -9.15
CA ASP A 192 19.04 -0.72 -10.18
C ASP A 192 17.89 0.23 -9.85
N PHE A 193 17.02 -0.12 -8.89
CA PHE A 193 15.95 0.78 -8.43
C PHE A 193 16.43 1.81 -7.43
N HIS A 194 17.61 1.63 -6.82
CA HIS A 194 18.19 2.58 -5.89
C HIS A 194 18.93 3.70 -6.62
N ALA A 195 18.99 4.87 -6.00
CA ALA A 195 19.89 5.91 -6.44
C ALA A 195 21.35 5.53 -6.13
N SER A 196 22.30 5.98 -6.95
CA SER A 196 23.71 5.78 -6.64
C SER A 196 24.12 6.68 -5.47
N ASP A 197 24.93 6.15 -4.54
CA ASP A 197 25.40 6.90 -3.39
C ASP A 197 26.28 8.09 -3.81
N GLY A 198 25.98 9.27 -3.29
CA GLY A 198 26.71 10.49 -3.60
C GLY A 198 26.52 11.06 -5.00
N GLY A 199 25.63 10.51 -5.81
CA GLY A 199 25.24 11.04 -7.12
C GLY A 199 24.54 12.41 -7.02
N SER A 200 24.07 12.93 -8.14
CA SER A 200 23.35 14.21 -8.20
C SER A 200 21.87 14.00 -8.57
N SER A 201 21.01 14.74 -7.91
CA SER A 201 19.59 14.85 -8.24
C SER A 201 19.14 16.31 -8.21
N PHE A 202 17.93 16.60 -8.66
CA PHE A 202 17.38 17.95 -8.57
C PHE A 202 17.14 18.42 -7.12
N LEU A 203 17.10 17.49 -6.14
CA LEU A 203 16.97 17.80 -4.71
C LEU A 203 18.27 17.66 -3.91
N GLY A 204 19.40 17.54 -4.58
CA GLY A 204 20.72 17.45 -3.96
C GLY A 204 21.43 16.13 -4.16
N ARG A 205 22.40 15.82 -3.29
CA ARG A 205 23.18 14.58 -3.39
C ARG A 205 22.35 13.38 -2.99
N THR A 206 22.49 12.29 -3.76
CA THR A 206 21.76 11.05 -3.57
C THR A 206 22.36 10.17 -2.47
N ASP A 207 21.55 9.32 -1.91
CA ASP A 207 21.94 8.17 -1.07
C ASP A 207 21.43 6.88 -1.69
N TRP A 208 21.97 5.76 -1.25
CA TRP A 208 21.56 4.45 -1.73
C TRP A 208 20.17 4.00 -1.20
N PHE A 209 19.68 4.60 -0.13
CA PHE A 209 18.40 4.18 0.48
C PHE A 209 17.19 4.46 -0.40
N HIS A 210 17.17 5.60 -1.08
CA HIS A 210 16.01 6.05 -1.86
C HIS A 210 16.00 5.50 -3.29
N PRO A 211 14.82 5.43 -3.93
CA PRO A 211 14.73 5.10 -5.36
C PRO A 211 15.44 6.16 -6.22
N GLY A 212 16.20 5.70 -7.21
CA GLY A 212 16.67 6.51 -8.33
C GLY A 212 15.65 6.54 -9.48
N ASP A 213 16.05 6.99 -10.65
CA ASP A 213 15.16 7.13 -11.82
C ASP A 213 14.45 5.81 -12.18
N GLN A 214 15.16 4.68 -12.16
CA GLN A 214 14.56 3.38 -12.45
C GLN A 214 13.57 2.95 -11.35
N GLY A 215 13.86 3.25 -10.08
CA GLY A 215 12.97 2.98 -8.97
C GLY A 215 11.68 3.82 -9.05
N HIS A 216 11.81 5.12 -9.35
CA HIS A 216 10.65 5.99 -9.59
C HIS A 216 9.82 5.52 -10.78
N ALA A 217 10.45 5.12 -11.88
CA ALA A 217 9.75 4.56 -13.04
C ALA A 217 9.03 3.26 -12.70
N ALA A 218 9.63 2.38 -11.89
CA ALA A 218 9.02 1.14 -11.43
C ALA A 218 7.79 1.38 -10.54
N ILE A 219 7.88 2.33 -9.58
CA ILE A 219 6.74 2.73 -8.74
C ILE A 219 5.62 3.30 -9.62
N ALA A 220 5.94 4.19 -10.57
CA ALA A 220 4.95 4.73 -11.50
C ALA A 220 4.27 3.63 -12.32
N ALA A 221 5.03 2.65 -12.82
CA ALA A 221 4.48 1.51 -13.56
C ALA A 221 3.54 0.66 -12.70
N ALA A 222 3.86 0.44 -11.42
CA ALA A 222 2.98 -0.26 -10.49
C ALA A 222 1.66 0.49 -10.26
N VAL A 223 1.73 1.80 -10.05
CA VAL A 223 0.55 2.67 -9.91
C VAL A 223 -0.31 2.65 -11.18
N LEU A 224 0.30 2.83 -12.35
CA LEU A 224 -0.42 2.81 -13.64
C LEU A 224 -1.06 1.44 -13.92
N SER A 225 -0.37 0.35 -13.61
CA SER A 225 -0.91 -1.00 -13.72
C SER A 225 -2.15 -1.19 -12.82
N ALA A 226 -2.09 -0.73 -11.57
CA ALA A 226 -3.22 -0.78 -10.63
C ALA A 226 -4.42 0.08 -11.10
N LEU A 227 -4.16 1.09 -11.92
CA LEU A 227 -5.20 1.90 -12.56
C LEU A 227 -5.75 1.28 -13.87
N GLY A 228 -5.12 0.22 -14.39
CA GLY A 228 -5.43 -0.37 -15.68
C GLY A 228 -4.84 0.41 -16.88
N ALA A 229 -3.90 1.31 -16.62
CA ALA A 229 -3.31 2.24 -17.60
C ALA A 229 -1.90 1.82 -18.07
N GLY A 230 -1.44 0.64 -17.70
CA GLY A 230 -0.12 0.14 -18.07
C GLY A 230 0.13 -1.32 -17.69
N PRO A 231 1.20 -1.94 -18.22
CA PRO A 231 1.61 -3.28 -17.81
C PRO A 231 2.15 -3.26 -16.38
N ALA A 232 2.03 -4.41 -15.68
CA ALA A 232 2.66 -4.56 -14.38
C ALA A 232 4.20 -4.47 -14.50
N PRO A 233 4.89 -3.89 -13.51
CA PRO A 233 6.34 -3.86 -13.49
C PRO A 233 6.89 -5.29 -13.37
N ILE A 234 7.93 -5.58 -14.14
CA ILE A 234 8.63 -6.88 -14.07
C ILE A 234 9.61 -6.80 -12.90
N VAL A 235 9.23 -7.39 -11.78
CA VAL A 235 10.14 -7.62 -10.65
C VAL A 235 10.70 -9.03 -10.81
N GLY A 236 11.99 -9.14 -11.07
CA GLY A 236 12.67 -10.44 -11.18
C GLY A 236 12.59 -11.25 -9.88
N PRO A 237 13.00 -12.55 -9.90
CA PRO A 237 13.02 -13.37 -8.70
C PRO A 237 13.91 -12.72 -7.64
N GLN A 238 13.36 -12.58 -6.43
CA GLN A 238 13.98 -11.89 -5.29
C GLN A 238 15.30 -12.55 -4.89
N PRO A 239 16.41 -11.83 -4.82
CA PRO A 239 17.51 -12.25 -3.95
C PRO A 239 17.02 -12.25 -2.50
N SER A 240 17.46 -13.24 -1.71
CA SER A 240 17.18 -13.32 -0.27
C SER A 240 17.40 -11.95 0.39
N ALA A 241 16.43 -11.53 1.22
CA ALA A 241 16.37 -10.21 1.85
C ALA A 241 17.75 -9.77 2.37
N PRO A 242 18.26 -8.59 1.96
CA PRO A 242 19.49 -8.06 2.50
C PRO A 242 19.30 -7.80 3.99
N GLN A 243 20.26 -8.23 4.79
CA GLN A 243 20.31 -7.87 6.21
C GLN A 243 20.37 -6.35 6.30
N ILE A 244 19.46 -5.74 7.06
CA ILE A 244 19.42 -4.31 7.31
C ILE A 244 20.79 -3.93 7.91
N PRO A 245 21.59 -3.07 7.26
CA PRO A 245 22.86 -2.63 7.84
C PRO A 245 22.56 -1.90 9.16
N ASP A 246 23.33 -2.19 10.20
CA ASP A 246 23.23 -1.56 11.53
C ASP A 246 23.46 -0.02 11.50
N VAL A 247 23.83 0.53 10.36
CA VAL A 247 24.10 1.97 10.14
C VAL A 247 22.91 2.88 10.43
N ILE A 248 21.68 2.37 10.37
CA ILE A 248 20.49 3.20 10.66
C ILE A 248 20.32 3.47 12.17
N ARG A 249 21.02 2.72 13.03
CA ARG A 249 20.92 2.86 14.50
C ARG A 249 21.82 3.94 15.12
N THR A 250 22.72 4.57 14.37
CA THR A 250 23.81 5.38 14.94
C THR A 250 23.86 6.85 14.54
N HIS A 251 22.79 7.43 13.98
CA HIS A 251 22.75 8.88 13.82
C HIS A 251 21.89 9.52 14.92
N PRO A 252 22.50 10.04 16.00
CA PRO A 252 21.82 10.97 16.90
C PRO A 252 21.60 12.30 16.16
N HIS A 253 20.52 12.94 16.49
CA HIS A 253 20.01 14.22 15.98
C HIS A 253 21.01 15.37 16.03
#